data_d31a7245cf907e54ebe612dcaafbb040
#
_entry.id   d31a7245cf907e54ebe612dcaafbb040
#
_cell.length_a   1.000
_cell.length_b   1.000
_cell.length_c   1.000
_cell.angle_alpha   90.00
_cell.angle_beta   90.00
_cell.angle_gamma   90.00
#
_symmetry.space_group_name_H-M   'P 1'
#
loop_
_entity.id
_entity.type
_entity.pdbx_description
1 polymer ?
#
loop_
_entity_poly.entity_id
_entity_poly.type
_entity_poly.pdbx_seq_one_letter_code
_entity_poly.pdbx_strand_id
1 'polypeptide(L)'
;MKQWRKPLQGMIRDFFQIAKNSLYEEINAIKTQIPTDQWAVLDGIRRIGNIGAHMEKDINLIIDIDPDEAQKLIKLIELLIQQWYIERHNQQQLYADIIGIDQTKQNARKKTE
;
A
#
# COMPACT_ATOMS: atom_id res chain seq x y z
N MET A 1 -13.01 14.49 3.49
CA MET A 1 -12.92 13.08 3.09
C MET A 1 -12.01 12.82 1.92
N LYS A 2 -11.57 13.86 1.22
CA LYS A 2 -10.57 13.72 0.15
C LYS A 2 -9.14 13.52 0.69
N GLN A 3 -8.95 13.70 1.99
CA GLN A 3 -7.62 13.72 2.61
C GLN A 3 -6.92 12.36 2.63
N TRP A 4 -7.66 11.26 2.66
CA TRP A 4 -7.07 9.91 2.67
C TRP A 4 -6.62 9.45 1.29
N ARG A 5 -7.19 10.03 0.24
CA ARG A 5 -6.95 9.62 -1.14
C ARG A 5 -5.53 9.97 -1.60
N LYS A 6 -5.06 11.15 -1.27
CA LYS A 6 -3.70 11.59 -1.62
C LYS A 6 -2.61 10.76 -0.94
N PRO A 7 -2.69 10.49 0.38
CA PRO A 7 -1.72 9.61 1.01
C PRO A 7 -1.71 8.21 0.41
N LEU A 8 -2.88 7.63 0.14
CA LEU A 8 -2.98 6.32 -0.47
C LEU A 8 -2.34 6.28 -1.85
N GLN A 9 -2.64 7.25 -2.69
CA GLN A 9 -2.06 7.34 -4.03
C GLN A 9 -0.55 7.52 -3.97
N GLY A 10 -0.07 8.37 -3.06
CA GLY A 10 1.35 8.58 -2.85
C GLY A 10 2.07 7.31 -2.43
N MET A 11 1.47 6.52 -1.53
CA MET A 11 2.01 5.25 -1.08
C MET A 11 2.11 4.24 -2.23
N ILE A 12 1.06 4.14 -3.03
CA ILE A 12 1.06 3.21 -4.18
C ILE A 12 2.16 3.59 -5.16
N ARG A 13 2.26 4.86 -5.51
CA ARG A 13 3.28 5.35 -6.43
C ARG A 13 4.68 5.12 -5.91
N ASP A 14 4.90 5.39 -4.64
CA ASP A 14 6.21 5.25 -4.03
C ASP A 14 6.60 3.77 -3.87
N PHE A 15 5.74 2.97 -3.26
CA PHE A 15 6.06 1.59 -2.93
C PHE A 15 6.23 0.71 -4.19
N PHE A 16 5.34 0.88 -5.16
CA PHE A 16 5.35 0.06 -6.39
C PHE A 16 6.10 0.71 -7.54
N GLN A 17 6.59 1.94 -7.36
CA GLN A 17 7.33 2.69 -8.37
C GLN A 17 6.56 2.81 -9.68
N ILE A 18 5.30 3.23 -9.58
CA ILE A 18 4.42 3.46 -10.72
C ILE A 18 3.85 4.87 -10.68
N ALA A 19 3.48 5.37 -11.86
CA ALA A 19 2.76 6.63 -11.98
C ALA A 19 1.85 6.54 -13.20
N LYS A 20 0.56 6.46 -12.96
CA LYS A 20 -0.46 6.40 -14.00
C LYS A 20 -1.33 7.65 -13.94
N ASN A 21 -2.25 7.80 -14.89
CA ASN A 21 -3.09 8.98 -14.99
C ASN A 21 -4.16 9.09 -13.91
N SER A 22 -4.53 7.97 -13.29
CA SER A 22 -5.57 7.94 -12.27
C SER A 22 -5.28 6.89 -11.22
N LEU A 23 -5.92 7.03 -10.05
CA LEU A 23 -5.84 6.03 -9.00
C LEU A 23 -6.39 4.68 -9.48
N TYR A 24 -7.43 4.69 -10.31
CA TYR A 24 -7.98 3.48 -10.92
C TYR A 24 -6.90 2.70 -11.68
N GLU A 25 -6.17 3.39 -12.55
CA GLU A 25 -5.12 2.75 -13.34
C GLU A 25 -3.97 2.26 -12.48
N GLU A 26 -3.63 3.01 -11.42
CA GLU A 26 -2.57 2.62 -10.51
C GLU A 26 -2.93 1.37 -9.71
N ILE A 27 -4.16 1.29 -9.21
CA ILE A 27 -4.65 0.11 -8.49
C ILE A 27 -4.70 -1.11 -9.40
N ASN A 28 -5.15 -0.93 -10.65
CA ASN A 28 -5.16 -2.03 -11.61
C ASN A 28 -3.75 -2.51 -11.96
N ALA A 29 -2.79 -1.61 -12.01
CA ALA A 29 -1.41 -1.95 -12.35
C ALA A 29 -0.76 -2.85 -11.29
N ILE A 30 -1.17 -2.76 -10.03
CA ILE A 30 -0.60 -3.56 -8.94
C ILE A 30 -1.42 -4.81 -8.61
N LYS A 31 -2.48 -5.08 -9.38
CA LYS A 31 -3.42 -6.18 -9.10
C LYS A 31 -2.73 -7.52 -8.92
N THR A 32 -1.70 -7.79 -9.72
CA THR A 32 -0.97 -9.06 -9.67
C THR A 32 0.14 -9.09 -8.62
N GLN A 33 0.43 -7.95 -7.99
CA GLN A 33 1.52 -7.82 -7.03
C GLN A 33 1.05 -7.88 -5.58
N ILE A 34 -0.26 -7.86 -5.35
CA ILE A 34 -0.84 -7.86 -4.01
C ILE A 34 -1.87 -8.98 -3.89
N PRO A 35 -2.21 -9.40 -2.66
CA PRO A 35 -3.27 -10.39 -2.46
C PRO A 35 -4.61 -9.92 -3.03
N THR A 36 -5.40 -10.86 -3.51
CA THR A 36 -6.70 -10.56 -4.15
C THR A 36 -7.64 -9.79 -3.24
N ASP A 37 -7.70 -10.14 -1.96
CA ASP A 37 -8.55 -9.45 -0.98
C ASP A 37 -8.07 -8.01 -0.74
N GLN A 38 -6.77 -7.79 -0.70
CA GLN A 38 -6.22 -6.45 -0.56
C GLN A 38 -6.55 -5.59 -1.78
N TRP A 39 -6.43 -6.16 -2.99
CA TRP A 39 -6.81 -5.44 -4.21
C TRP A 39 -8.29 -5.08 -4.21
N ALA A 40 -9.16 -6.01 -3.80
CA ALA A 40 -10.60 -5.75 -3.72
C ALA A 40 -10.92 -4.60 -2.77
N VAL A 41 -10.21 -4.52 -1.65
CA VAL A 41 -10.38 -3.43 -0.68
C VAL A 41 -9.94 -2.10 -1.28
N LEU A 42 -8.78 -2.08 -1.95
CA LEU A 42 -8.28 -0.86 -2.59
C LEU A 42 -9.23 -0.37 -3.70
N ASP A 43 -9.75 -1.29 -4.49
CA ASP A 43 -10.71 -0.95 -5.54
C ASP A 43 -12.00 -0.40 -4.93
N GLY A 44 -12.45 -0.98 -3.82
CA GLY A 44 -13.62 -0.50 -3.09
C GLY A 44 -13.43 0.93 -2.57
N ILE A 45 -12.27 1.21 -2.00
CA ILE A 45 -11.94 2.56 -1.51
C ILE A 45 -11.94 3.56 -2.66
N ARG A 46 -11.38 3.19 -3.79
CA ARG A 46 -11.39 4.04 -4.98
C ARG A 46 -12.81 4.43 -5.38
N ARG A 47 -13.72 3.45 -5.37
CA ARG A 47 -15.13 3.71 -5.71
C ARG A 47 -15.80 4.64 -4.71
N ILE A 48 -15.51 4.49 -3.41
CA ILE A 48 -16.02 5.40 -2.38
C ILE A 48 -15.53 6.83 -2.67
N GLY A 49 -14.26 6.98 -3.01
CA GLY A 49 -13.70 8.27 -3.35
C GLY A 49 -14.35 8.89 -4.59
N ASN A 50 -14.68 8.07 -5.58
CA ASN A 50 -15.35 8.54 -6.79
C ASN A 50 -16.78 9.03 -6.48
N ILE A 51 -17.48 8.34 -5.60
CA ILE A 51 -18.81 8.79 -5.14
C ILE A 51 -18.69 10.20 -4.56
N GLY A 52 -17.73 10.41 -3.65
CA GLY A 52 -17.52 11.72 -3.06
C GLY A 52 -17.14 12.78 -4.09
N ALA A 53 -16.32 12.43 -5.08
CA ALA A 53 -15.87 13.36 -6.11
C ALA A 53 -16.99 13.78 -7.05
N HIS A 54 -18.01 12.95 -7.23
CA HIS A 54 -19.13 13.22 -8.13
C HIS A 54 -20.39 13.70 -7.42
N MET A 55 -20.30 13.95 -6.13
CA MET A 55 -21.45 14.38 -5.31
C MET A 55 -22.07 15.69 -5.80
N GLU A 56 -21.26 16.56 -6.40
CA GLU A 56 -21.73 17.84 -6.92
C GLU A 56 -22.65 17.71 -8.14
N LYS A 57 -22.60 16.56 -8.83
CA LYS A 57 -23.38 16.33 -10.03
C LYS A 57 -24.78 15.82 -9.74
N ASP A 58 -25.02 15.33 -8.53
CA ASP A 58 -26.32 14.83 -8.12
C ASP A 58 -26.66 15.32 -6.71
N ILE A 59 -27.30 16.49 -6.66
CA ILE A 59 -27.67 17.14 -5.41
C ILE A 59 -28.75 16.38 -4.64
N ASN A 60 -29.40 15.41 -5.28
CA ASN A 60 -30.45 14.62 -4.65
C ASN A 60 -29.93 13.36 -3.98
N LEU A 61 -28.66 13.02 -4.22
CA LEU A 61 -28.03 11.82 -3.69
C LEU A 61 -26.78 12.21 -2.90
N ILE A 62 -26.98 12.46 -1.61
CA ILE A 62 -25.86 12.75 -0.71
C ILE A 62 -25.47 11.46 -0.03
N ILE A 63 -24.32 10.90 -0.44
CA ILE A 63 -23.72 9.75 0.23
C ILE A 63 -22.54 10.24 1.01
N ASP A 64 -22.68 10.29 2.32
CA ASP A 64 -21.67 10.79 3.21
C ASP A 64 -20.89 9.64 3.87
N ILE A 65 -19.63 9.89 4.17
CA ILE A 65 -18.84 8.94 4.94
C ILE A 65 -18.91 9.38 6.40
N ASP A 66 -19.47 8.52 7.26
CA ASP A 66 -19.61 8.83 8.66
C ASP A 66 -18.25 8.68 9.39
N PRO A 67 -18.12 9.20 10.64
CA PRO A 67 -16.86 9.14 11.37
C PRO A 67 -16.32 7.72 11.59
N ASP A 68 -17.19 6.74 11.79
CA ASP A 68 -16.77 5.35 11.98
C ASP A 68 -16.18 4.78 10.69
N GLU A 69 -16.78 5.08 9.55
CA GLU A 69 -16.27 4.69 8.25
C GLU A 69 -14.92 5.35 7.98
N ALA A 70 -14.78 6.63 8.30
CA ALA A 70 -13.53 7.34 8.15
C ALA A 70 -12.42 6.71 9.00
N GLN A 71 -12.73 6.27 10.22
CA GLN A 71 -11.76 5.59 11.08
C GLN A 71 -11.28 4.29 10.47
N LYS A 72 -12.17 3.53 9.84
CA LYS A 72 -11.79 2.29 9.16
C LYS A 72 -10.86 2.55 7.99
N LEU A 73 -11.08 3.63 7.24
CA LEU A 73 -10.20 4.02 6.14
C LEU A 73 -8.81 4.38 6.65
N ILE A 74 -8.72 5.10 7.75
CA ILE A 74 -7.45 5.45 8.38
C ILE A 74 -6.72 4.19 8.86
N LYS A 75 -7.43 3.27 9.50
CA LYS A 75 -6.86 2.00 9.95
C LYS A 75 -6.30 1.19 8.79
N LEU A 76 -6.98 1.21 7.64
CA LEU A 76 -6.48 0.52 6.47
C LEU A 76 -5.16 1.11 5.99
N ILE A 77 -5.06 2.44 5.95
CA ILE A 77 -3.81 3.10 5.55
C ILE A 77 -2.68 2.72 6.51
N GLU A 78 -2.95 2.71 7.81
CA GLU A 78 -1.98 2.27 8.80
C GLU A 78 -1.54 0.82 8.58
N LEU A 79 -2.49 -0.06 8.26
CA LEU A 79 -2.19 -1.45 7.95
C LEU A 79 -1.31 -1.58 6.70
N LEU A 80 -1.58 -0.79 5.66
CA LEU A 80 -0.79 -0.80 4.44
C LEU A 80 0.64 -0.30 4.70
N ILE A 81 0.81 0.70 5.55
CA ILE A 81 2.13 1.16 5.96
C ILE A 81 2.88 0.01 6.64
N GLN A 82 2.22 -0.72 7.54
CA GLN A 82 2.81 -1.86 8.21
C GLN A 82 3.22 -2.95 7.22
N GLN A 83 2.33 -3.34 6.33
CA GLN A 83 2.57 -4.45 5.41
C GLN A 83 3.53 -4.10 4.28
N TRP A 84 3.43 -2.90 3.73
CA TRP A 84 4.26 -2.53 2.59
C TRP A 84 5.65 -2.04 2.99
N TYR A 85 5.73 -1.17 3.98
CA TYR A 85 7.00 -0.53 4.34
C TYR A 85 7.74 -1.24 5.46
N ILE A 86 7.06 -1.52 6.56
CA ILE A 86 7.71 -2.10 7.73
C ILE A 86 8.11 -3.55 7.46
N GLU A 87 7.23 -4.35 6.89
CA GLU A 87 7.53 -5.73 6.56
C GLU A 87 8.65 -5.82 5.50
N ARG A 88 8.62 -4.95 4.49
CA ARG A 88 9.69 -4.91 3.50
C ARG A 88 11.02 -4.57 4.15
N HIS A 89 11.03 -3.58 5.03
CA HIS A 89 12.25 -3.21 5.75
C HIS A 89 12.77 -4.38 6.59
N ASN A 90 11.92 -5.03 7.34
CA ASN A 90 12.29 -6.16 8.17
C ASN A 90 12.81 -7.32 7.32
N GLN A 91 12.19 -7.59 6.19
CA GLN A 91 12.61 -8.63 5.27
C GLN A 91 14.00 -8.32 4.69
N GLN A 92 14.22 -7.09 4.26
CA GLN A 92 15.53 -6.67 3.74
C GLN A 92 16.62 -6.76 4.80
N GLN A 93 16.28 -6.41 6.05
CA GLN A 93 17.21 -6.49 7.16
C GLN A 93 17.59 -7.95 7.45
N LEU A 94 16.61 -8.85 7.47
CA LEU A 94 16.86 -10.26 7.67
C LEU A 94 17.73 -10.84 6.56
N TYR A 95 17.45 -10.50 5.31
CA TYR A 95 18.25 -10.95 4.18
C TYR A 95 19.71 -10.47 4.31
N ALA A 96 19.92 -9.21 4.69
CA ALA A 96 21.25 -8.66 4.90
C ALA A 96 21.98 -9.39 6.03
N ASP A 97 21.27 -9.71 7.11
CA ASP A 97 21.85 -10.44 8.24
C ASP A 97 22.30 -11.84 7.84
N ILE A 98 21.49 -12.55 7.05
CA ILE A 98 21.81 -13.90 6.57
C ILE A 98 23.02 -13.85 5.63
N ILE A 99 23.06 -12.88 4.73
CA ILE A 99 24.20 -12.70 3.83
C ILE A 99 25.47 -12.42 4.64
N GLY A 100 25.38 -11.60 5.69
CA GLY A 100 26.50 -11.31 6.58
C GLY A 100 27.01 -12.55 7.30
N ILE A 101 26.11 -13.40 7.78
CA ILE A 101 26.47 -14.69 8.42
C ILE A 101 27.21 -15.58 7.42
N ASP A 102 26.69 -15.69 6.20
CA ASP A 102 27.30 -16.50 5.14
C ASP A 102 28.74 -16.03 4.86
N GLN A 103 28.93 -14.72 4.68
CA GLN A 103 30.24 -14.16 4.41
C GLN A 103 31.22 -14.44 5.55
N THR A 104 30.79 -14.30 6.79
CA THR A 104 31.58 -14.59 7.96
C THR A 104 32.03 -16.05 8.00
N LYS A 105 31.11 -16.98 7.72
CA LYS A 105 31.40 -18.42 7.70
C LYS A 105 32.32 -18.79 6.56
N GLN A 106 32.17 -18.21 5.38
CA GLN A 106 33.04 -18.46 4.24
C GLN A 106 34.47 -17.96 4.52
N ASN A 107 34.63 -16.80 5.15
CA ASN A 107 35.93 -16.27 5.53
C ASN A 107 36.61 -17.15 6.57
N ALA A 108 35.87 -17.64 7.57
CA ALA A 108 36.40 -18.55 8.57
C ALA A 108 36.88 -19.87 7.93
N ARG A 109 36.14 -20.40 6.97
CA ARG A 109 36.47 -21.59 6.23
C ARG A 109 37.80 -21.42 5.46
N LYS A 110 37.97 -20.28 4.79
CA LYS A 110 39.18 -19.97 4.04
C LYS A 110 40.42 -19.92 4.93
N LYS A 111 40.28 -19.45 6.18
CA LYS A 111 41.41 -19.37 7.11
C LYS A 111 41.88 -20.74 7.61
N THR A 112 41.00 -21.75 7.56
CA THR A 112 41.34 -23.12 8.00
C THR A 112 41.84 -23.99 6.85
N GLU A 113 41.75 -23.53 5.64
CA GLU A 113 42.29 -24.18 4.47
C GLU A 113 43.75 -23.72 4.24
#